data_9c398ac739a22f0a4d5c2a187ef983e3
#
_entry.id   9c398ac739a22f0a4d5c2a187ef983e3
#
_cell.length_a   1.000
_cell.length_b   1.000
_cell.length_c   1.000
_cell.angle_alpha   90.00
_cell.angle_beta   90.00
_cell.angle_gamma   90.00
#
_symmetry.space_group_name_H-M   'P 1'
#
loop_
_entity.id
_entity.type
_entity.pdbx_description
1 polymer ?
#
loop_
_entity_poly.entity_id
_entity_poly.type
_entity_poly.pdbx_seq_one_letter_code
_entity_poly.pdbx_strand_id
1 'polypeptide(L)'
;LTGRQDFSSLRCPGGLSGYPSRTESEHDVVESSHASASIAWVDGISREKHRQGDRTWTVGVIGDGALTGGLAWEALNNIATAKNRRIMIIVNDNGRSYAPTIGGLAAHLDALRTSARYEKALAWGKQHLLSHGMPGRAAYDALHGLKSGIKDALMPQVMFEDLGLKYIGPVNGHDVAAVETALRRGRSLEEPVLVHMITEKGRGYTPAEEDIADRFHAVGPIHPETGLPVAPERFGWTGVFADEICAQAAVRDDIVGITAAMMHPVGLGPMHEAYPGRVIDVGIAEAEAVASAAGMAYQGAHPVVALYATFLNRGFDQLLMDVALHRAGVTFVLDRAGVTGADGASHNGVWDIAMCSMIPGLRLAAPRDEETLRARLREALDVDDAPTVIRYRKGSLPEPMPALRSVGGVDILFDEAVADSSARVLIVGTGACAPDAIDAARRLAADGVSVTVADPQWMIPISSDLATLAGDYDCVVSVEDGIVQGGFGWSLRESVADTGVPVRCLGVPQGFPEHGDRAEMIAQFGYDADGIERAARELVERISNR
;
A
#
# COMPACT_ATOMS: atom_id res chain seq x y z
N LEU A 1 21.57 7.66 -15.93
CA LEU A 1 22.38 6.44 -15.86
C LEU A 1 21.73 5.27 -16.58
N THR A 2 20.40 5.18 -16.57
CA THR A 2 19.63 4.12 -17.24
C THR A 2 19.03 4.55 -18.58
N GLY A 3 19.47 5.68 -19.13
CA GLY A 3 19.04 6.19 -20.43
C GLY A 3 17.89 7.19 -20.41
N ARG A 4 17.16 7.28 -19.31
CA ARG A 4 16.05 8.24 -19.15
C ARG A 4 16.56 9.65 -18.93
N GLN A 5 16.11 10.60 -19.72
CA GLN A 5 16.53 12.02 -19.63
C GLN A 5 15.36 13.00 -19.69
N ASP A 6 14.25 12.62 -20.28
CA ASP A 6 13.06 13.46 -20.36
C ASP A 6 12.05 13.06 -19.28
N PHE A 7 11.86 13.94 -18.31
CA PHE A 7 10.91 13.77 -17.21
C PHE A 7 9.70 14.71 -17.31
N SER A 8 9.56 15.42 -18.45
CA SER A 8 8.49 16.41 -18.63
C SER A 8 7.08 15.80 -18.57
N SER A 9 6.96 14.52 -18.95
CA SER A 9 5.72 13.75 -18.91
C SER A 9 5.73 12.62 -17.85
N LEU A 10 6.55 12.77 -16.80
CA LEU A 10 6.61 11.78 -15.71
C LEU A 10 5.22 11.52 -15.11
N ARG A 11 4.81 10.26 -15.03
CA ARG A 11 3.50 9.78 -14.53
C ARG A 11 2.29 10.26 -15.35
N CYS A 12 2.51 10.81 -16.55
CA CYS A 12 1.46 11.17 -17.51
C CYS A 12 1.25 10.04 -18.52
N PRO A 13 0.08 9.95 -19.18
CA PRO A 13 -0.16 8.96 -20.23
C PRO A 13 0.94 8.98 -21.30
N GLY A 14 1.52 7.81 -21.59
CA GLY A 14 2.61 7.66 -22.55
C GLY A 14 3.96 8.26 -22.14
N GLY A 15 4.06 8.80 -20.91
CA GLY A 15 5.31 9.28 -20.32
C GLY A 15 6.02 8.22 -19.49
N LEU A 16 7.07 8.65 -18.77
CA LEU A 16 7.80 7.76 -17.87
C LEU A 16 6.96 7.38 -16.65
N SER A 17 7.03 6.11 -16.25
CA SER A 17 6.48 5.61 -15.01
C SER A 17 7.16 6.25 -13.79
N GLY A 18 6.42 6.41 -12.69
CA GLY A 18 6.98 6.80 -11.41
C GLY A 18 7.75 5.69 -10.69
N TYR A 19 7.74 4.48 -11.26
CA TYR A 19 8.35 3.26 -10.73
C TYR A 19 9.17 2.56 -11.81
N PRO A 20 10.03 1.58 -11.44
CA PRO A 20 10.76 0.79 -12.43
C PRO A 20 9.82 0.16 -13.47
N SER A 21 10.21 0.23 -14.74
CA SER A 21 9.45 -0.34 -15.87
C SER A 21 10.38 -0.98 -16.87
N ARG A 22 10.19 -2.27 -17.13
CA ARG A 22 11.00 -3.06 -18.08
C ARG A 22 10.81 -2.61 -19.52
N THR A 23 9.69 -2.00 -19.82
CA THR A 23 9.44 -1.40 -21.14
C THR A 23 10.25 -0.13 -21.37
N GLU A 24 10.69 0.53 -20.31
CA GLU A 24 11.46 1.76 -20.38
C GLU A 24 12.98 1.53 -20.34
N SER A 25 13.44 0.47 -19.65
CA SER A 25 14.87 0.18 -19.51
C SER A 25 15.15 -1.28 -19.21
N GLU A 26 16.16 -1.85 -19.87
CA GLU A 26 16.70 -3.18 -19.56
C GLU A 26 17.32 -3.29 -18.16
N HIS A 27 17.60 -2.17 -17.52
CA HIS A 27 18.12 -2.11 -16.15
C HIS A 27 17.02 -2.26 -15.08
N ASP A 28 15.77 -2.15 -15.46
CA ASP A 28 14.63 -2.31 -14.56
C ASP A 28 14.20 -3.77 -14.50
N VAL A 29 14.84 -4.53 -13.64
CA VAL A 29 14.60 -5.98 -13.52
C VAL A 29 13.30 -6.28 -12.78
N VAL A 30 12.95 -5.48 -11.75
CA VAL A 30 11.79 -5.69 -10.89
C VAL A 30 10.84 -4.51 -11.01
N GLU A 31 9.63 -4.75 -11.50
CA GLU A 31 8.61 -3.71 -11.69
C GLU A 31 7.71 -3.53 -10.46
N SER A 32 7.68 -4.51 -9.56
CA SER A 32 6.92 -4.39 -8.30
C SER A 32 7.55 -3.33 -7.40
N SER A 33 6.77 -2.32 -7.03
CA SER A 33 7.14 -1.31 -6.05
C SER A 33 6.61 -1.58 -4.65
N HIS A 34 6.07 -2.77 -4.40
CA HIS A 34 5.81 -3.26 -3.05
C HIS A 34 7.13 -3.56 -2.35
N ALA A 35 7.35 -2.93 -1.20
CA ALA A 35 8.62 -2.99 -0.47
C ALA A 35 9.03 -4.43 -0.07
N SER A 36 10.29 -4.62 0.30
CA SER A 36 10.87 -5.86 0.84
C SER A 36 11.09 -7.01 -0.15
N ALA A 37 10.61 -6.93 -1.40
CA ALA A 37 10.70 -8.02 -2.38
C ALA A 37 12.08 -8.12 -3.07
N SER A 38 12.87 -7.03 -3.12
CA SER A 38 14.11 -6.96 -3.92
C SER A 38 15.13 -8.04 -3.55
N ILE A 39 15.29 -8.36 -2.26
CA ILE A 39 16.25 -9.38 -1.81
C ILE A 39 15.83 -10.78 -2.27
N ALA A 40 14.54 -11.10 -2.26
CA ALA A 40 14.03 -12.38 -2.76
C ALA A 40 14.27 -12.52 -4.28
N TRP A 41 14.11 -11.44 -5.05
CA TRP A 41 14.49 -11.42 -6.47
C TRP A 41 15.98 -11.64 -6.66
N VAL A 42 16.84 -11.01 -5.88
CA VAL A 42 18.29 -11.23 -5.90
C VAL A 42 18.63 -12.69 -5.63
N ASP A 43 17.99 -13.31 -4.63
CA ASP A 43 18.18 -14.73 -4.32
C ASP A 43 17.83 -15.61 -5.54
N GLY A 44 16.64 -15.43 -6.12
CA GLY A 44 16.19 -16.18 -7.28
C GLY A 44 17.11 -16.03 -8.50
N ILE A 45 17.45 -14.78 -8.86
CA ILE A 45 18.35 -14.48 -10.00
C ILE A 45 19.72 -15.10 -9.78
N SER A 46 20.29 -14.97 -8.58
CA SER A 46 21.61 -15.51 -8.29
C SER A 46 21.66 -17.04 -8.28
N ARG A 47 20.57 -17.72 -7.90
CA ARG A 47 20.42 -19.18 -8.01
C ARG A 47 20.50 -19.63 -9.44
N GLU A 48 19.76 -18.97 -10.33
CA GLU A 48 19.74 -19.35 -11.75
C GLU A 48 21.07 -19.05 -12.43
N LYS A 49 21.69 -17.89 -12.18
CA LYS A 49 23.04 -17.58 -12.64
C LYS A 49 24.06 -18.64 -12.21
N HIS A 50 24.02 -19.04 -10.95
CA HIS A 50 24.91 -20.08 -10.42
C HIS A 50 24.69 -21.42 -11.14
N ARG A 51 23.44 -21.83 -11.36
CA ARG A 51 23.08 -23.05 -12.09
C ARG A 51 23.60 -23.04 -13.52
N GLN A 52 23.60 -21.87 -14.18
CA GLN A 52 24.12 -21.66 -15.54
C GLN A 52 25.66 -21.53 -15.60
N GLY A 53 26.34 -21.49 -14.44
CA GLY A 53 27.78 -21.23 -14.39
C GLY A 53 28.14 -19.76 -14.61
N ASP A 54 27.15 -18.85 -14.66
CA ASP A 54 27.38 -17.41 -14.74
C ASP A 54 27.90 -16.88 -13.41
N ARG A 55 29.07 -16.26 -13.44
CA ARG A 55 29.75 -15.68 -12.28
C ARG A 55 29.59 -14.16 -12.18
N THR A 56 28.66 -13.57 -12.88
CA THR A 56 28.35 -12.14 -12.73
C THR A 56 27.64 -11.87 -11.41
N TRP A 57 27.88 -10.69 -10.86
CA TRP A 57 27.27 -10.26 -9.59
C TRP A 57 25.77 -10.00 -9.76
N THR A 58 24.99 -10.39 -8.75
CA THR A 58 23.61 -9.96 -8.58
C THR A 58 23.55 -8.96 -7.43
N VAL A 59 23.10 -7.75 -7.72
CA VAL A 59 23.08 -6.64 -6.77
C VAL A 59 21.64 -6.24 -6.49
N GLY A 60 21.28 -6.14 -5.22
CA GLY A 60 20.00 -5.59 -4.78
C GLY A 60 20.21 -4.39 -3.88
N VAL A 61 19.41 -3.34 -4.06
CA VAL A 61 19.37 -2.18 -3.19
C VAL A 61 18.06 -2.20 -2.41
N ILE A 62 18.15 -2.00 -1.10
CA ILE A 62 16.99 -1.98 -0.20
C ILE A 62 17.14 -0.83 0.81
N GLY A 63 16.03 -0.12 1.08
CA GLY A 63 15.99 0.87 2.16
C GLY A 63 15.85 0.20 3.54
N ASP A 64 16.29 0.91 4.59
CA ASP A 64 16.17 0.45 5.98
C ASP A 64 14.71 0.21 6.40
N GLY A 65 13.79 1.06 5.97
CA GLY A 65 12.35 0.85 6.19
C GLY A 65 11.85 -0.45 5.56
N ALA A 66 12.30 -0.78 4.34
CA ALA A 66 11.90 -2.01 3.65
C ALA A 66 12.53 -3.28 4.28
N LEU A 67 13.59 -3.16 5.07
CA LEU A 67 14.13 -4.27 5.87
C LEU A 67 13.22 -4.67 7.04
N THR A 68 12.23 -3.87 7.43
CA THR A 68 11.28 -4.24 8.48
C THR A 68 10.31 -5.33 8.03
N GLY A 69 10.12 -5.52 6.73
CA GLY A 69 9.21 -6.54 6.18
C GLY A 69 9.77 -7.96 6.25
N GLY A 70 8.91 -8.92 6.61
CA GLY A 70 9.28 -10.34 6.81
C GLY A 70 9.95 -10.98 5.60
N LEU A 71 9.47 -10.71 4.38
CA LEU A 71 10.02 -11.27 3.14
C LEU A 71 11.51 -10.95 2.94
N ALA A 72 11.97 -9.77 3.41
CA ALA A 72 13.40 -9.43 3.37
C ALA A 72 14.22 -10.37 4.25
N TRP A 73 13.72 -10.70 5.45
CA TRP A 73 14.39 -11.61 6.39
C TRP A 73 14.38 -13.06 5.91
N GLU A 74 13.29 -13.52 5.33
CA GLU A 74 13.20 -14.84 4.68
C GLU A 74 14.25 -14.98 3.58
N ALA A 75 14.40 -13.96 2.75
CA ALA A 75 15.40 -13.94 1.69
C ALA A 75 16.83 -13.88 2.24
N LEU A 76 17.10 -13.03 3.24
CA LEU A 76 18.41 -12.96 3.92
C LEU A 76 18.81 -14.31 4.53
N ASN A 77 17.89 -14.98 5.22
CA ASN A 77 18.11 -16.31 5.78
C ASN A 77 18.49 -17.34 4.69
N ASN A 78 17.84 -17.29 3.53
CA ASN A 78 18.15 -18.18 2.41
C ASN A 78 19.51 -17.85 1.75
N ILE A 79 19.84 -16.57 1.63
CA ILE A 79 21.11 -16.10 1.05
C ILE A 79 22.31 -16.43 1.96
N ALA A 80 22.12 -16.39 3.27
CA ALA A 80 23.17 -16.59 4.26
C ALA A 80 23.91 -17.96 4.11
N THR A 81 23.23 -18.98 3.59
CA THR A 81 23.82 -20.29 3.32
C THR A 81 24.49 -20.40 1.94
N ALA A 82 24.43 -19.37 1.12
CA ALA A 82 24.78 -19.41 -0.31
C ALA A 82 26.25 -19.04 -0.59
N LYS A 83 27.19 -19.67 0.07
CA LYS A 83 28.64 -19.33 0.05
C LYS A 83 29.29 -19.23 -1.35
N ASN A 84 28.69 -19.82 -2.36
CA ASN A 84 29.27 -19.89 -3.72
C ASN A 84 28.56 -18.94 -4.72
N ARG A 85 27.64 -18.08 -4.25
CA ARG A 85 26.91 -17.13 -5.09
C ARG A 85 27.42 -15.71 -4.89
N ARG A 86 27.58 -14.98 -5.99
CA ARG A 86 28.06 -13.60 -5.98
C ARG A 86 26.88 -12.67 -5.82
N ILE A 87 26.56 -12.37 -4.56
CA ILE A 87 25.42 -11.54 -4.17
C ILE A 87 25.94 -10.33 -3.40
N MET A 88 25.44 -9.14 -3.76
CA MET A 88 25.68 -7.92 -3.03
C MET A 88 24.36 -7.25 -2.67
N ILE A 89 24.08 -7.10 -1.39
CA ILE A 89 22.93 -6.39 -0.87
C ILE A 89 23.40 -5.04 -0.36
N ILE A 90 22.86 -3.98 -0.92
CA ILE A 90 23.16 -2.60 -0.51
C ILE A 90 22.00 -2.11 0.33
N VAL A 91 22.25 -1.85 1.61
CA VAL A 91 21.27 -1.23 2.52
C VAL A 91 21.48 0.27 2.47
N ASN A 92 20.48 0.99 1.96
CA ASN A 92 20.42 2.44 2.00
C ASN A 92 19.71 2.88 3.28
N ASP A 93 20.48 3.16 4.31
CA ASP A 93 19.99 3.53 5.63
C ASP A 93 19.91 5.05 5.75
N ASN A 94 18.70 5.59 5.73
CA ASN A 94 18.42 7.00 6.00
C ASN A 94 17.53 7.21 7.22
N GLY A 95 17.21 6.14 7.95
CA GLY A 95 16.46 6.16 9.20
C GLY A 95 14.95 6.31 9.03
N ARG A 96 14.41 6.25 7.81
CA ARG A 96 12.96 6.42 7.59
C ARG A 96 12.46 5.95 6.23
N SER A 97 11.14 5.67 6.18
CA SER A 97 10.36 5.58 4.95
C SER A 97 9.44 6.83 4.82
N TYR A 98 8.13 6.72 4.90
CA TYR A 98 7.23 7.84 5.22
C TYR A 98 7.45 8.30 6.67
N ALA A 99 7.39 7.36 7.61
CA ALA A 99 7.70 7.55 9.02
C ALA A 99 9.15 7.15 9.34
N PRO A 100 9.69 7.54 10.50
CA PRO A 100 10.94 6.99 11.01
C PRO A 100 10.90 5.46 11.07
N THR A 101 12.00 4.80 10.73
CA THR A 101 12.12 3.34 10.88
C THR A 101 12.06 2.96 12.35
N ILE A 102 11.27 1.95 12.69
CA ILE A 102 10.94 1.58 14.07
C ILE A 102 11.40 0.17 14.44
N GLY A 103 11.28 -0.15 15.74
CA GLY A 103 11.53 -1.49 16.28
C GLY A 103 12.98 -1.81 16.55
N GLY A 104 13.25 -3.08 16.86
CA GLY A 104 14.60 -3.55 17.21
C GLY A 104 15.62 -3.38 16.09
N LEU A 105 15.18 -3.50 14.83
CA LEU A 105 16.04 -3.27 13.68
C LEU A 105 16.49 -1.81 13.58
N ALA A 106 15.57 -0.86 13.78
CA ALA A 106 15.93 0.57 13.78
C ALA A 106 16.94 0.89 14.88
N ALA A 107 16.72 0.38 16.10
CA ALA A 107 17.66 0.54 17.21
C ALA A 107 19.04 -0.08 16.88
N HIS A 108 19.06 -1.22 16.19
CA HIS A 108 20.27 -1.88 15.74
C HIS A 108 21.03 -1.06 14.69
N LEU A 109 20.33 -0.56 13.66
CA LEU A 109 20.92 0.30 12.62
C LEU A 109 21.40 1.63 13.21
N ASP A 110 20.67 2.19 14.18
CA ASP A 110 21.06 3.41 14.88
C ASP A 110 22.35 3.22 15.71
N ALA A 111 22.48 2.08 16.37
CA ALA A 111 23.70 1.70 17.06
C ALA A 111 24.89 1.55 16.08
N LEU A 112 24.66 1.04 14.86
CA LEU A 112 25.68 0.99 13.80
C LEU A 112 26.07 2.40 13.32
N ARG A 113 25.12 3.31 13.17
CA ARG A 113 25.39 4.72 12.81
C ARG A 113 26.25 5.42 13.85
N THR A 114 25.99 5.17 15.12
CA THR A 114 26.75 5.78 16.23
C THR A 114 28.12 5.14 16.42
N SER A 115 28.31 3.86 16.05
CA SER A 115 29.58 3.14 16.15
C SER A 115 30.67 3.71 15.24
N ALA A 116 30.32 4.37 14.14
CA ALA A 116 31.27 5.08 13.27
C ALA A 116 31.99 6.21 13.98
N ARG A 117 31.40 6.85 14.99
CA ARG A 117 32.05 7.81 15.88
C ARG A 117 33.00 7.10 16.85
N TYR A 118 32.64 5.92 17.32
CA TYR A 118 33.46 5.09 18.19
C TYR A 118 34.68 4.54 17.44
N GLU A 119 34.55 4.11 16.19
CA GLU A 119 35.68 3.68 15.33
C GLU A 119 36.68 4.81 15.10
N LYS A 120 36.22 6.06 14.88
CA LYS A 120 37.10 7.23 14.79
C LYS A 120 37.85 7.50 16.11
N ALA A 121 37.17 7.36 17.24
CA ALA A 121 37.78 7.51 18.57
C ALA A 121 38.77 6.38 18.85
N LEU A 122 38.48 5.14 18.46
CA LEU A 122 39.43 4.01 18.57
C LEU A 122 40.64 4.17 17.64
N ALA A 123 40.43 4.64 16.40
CA ALA A 123 41.53 4.90 15.47
C ALA A 123 42.46 6.00 16.01
N TRP A 124 41.88 7.05 16.60
CA TRP A 124 42.65 8.11 17.27
C TRP A 124 43.43 7.57 18.49
N GLY A 125 42.76 6.78 19.36
CA GLY A 125 43.39 6.12 20.51
C GLY A 125 44.52 5.16 20.12
N LYS A 126 44.33 4.38 19.04
CA LYS A 126 45.36 3.50 18.46
C LYS A 126 46.57 4.27 18.00
N GLN A 127 46.36 5.37 17.28
CA GLN A 127 47.44 6.20 16.78
C GLN A 127 48.24 6.86 17.92
N HIS A 128 47.55 7.26 19.00
CA HIS A 128 48.19 7.84 20.19
C HIS A 128 48.97 6.81 21.02
N LEU A 129 48.42 5.61 21.24
CA LEU A 129 49.09 4.53 21.95
C LEU A 129 50.32 3.99 21.20
N LEU A 130 50.25 3.87 19.88
CA LEU A 130 51.37 3.39 19.06
C LEU A 130 52.49 4.42 18.89
N SER A 131 52.22 5.71 19.09
CA SER A 131 53.22 6.78 19.05
C SER A 131 54.12 6.84 20.30
N HIS A 132 53.77 6.12 21.38
CA HIS A 132 54.49 6.14 22.67
C HIS A 132 55.38 4.92 22.92
N GLY A 133 55.74 4.13 21.89
CA GLY A 133 56.79 3.08 21.96
C GLY A 133 56.34 1.72 22.48
N MET A 134 57.30 0.84 22.90
CA MET A 134 57.05 -0.57 23.28
C MET A 134 55.99 -0.79 24.38
N PRO A 135 55.88 0.05 25.42
CA PRO A 135 54.81 -0.11 26.41
C PRO A 135 53.40 0.08 25.85
N GLY A 136 53.29 0.94 24.83
CA GLY A 136 52.00 1.18 24.14
C GLY A 136 51.58 0.02 23.25
N ARG A 137 52.51 -0.75 22.68
CA ARG A 137 52.21 -1.95 21.88
C ARG A 137 51.65 -3.10 22.73
N ALA A 138 52.28 -3.40 23.87
CA ALA A 138 51.80 -4.45 24.77
C ALA A 138 50.42 -4.12 25.35
N ALA A 139 50.15 -2.85 25.67
CA ALA A 139 48.82 -2.40 26.08
C ALA A 139 47.82 -2.45 24.94
N TYR A 140 48.24 -2.17 23.70
CA TYR A 140 47.39 -2.32 22.51
C TYR A 140 47.02 -3.78 22.23
N ASP A 141 47.98 -4.71 22.33
CA ASP A 141 47.76 -6.15 22.09
C ASP A 141 46.89 -6.77 23.20
N ALA A 142 47.07 -6.34 24.47
CA ALA A 142 46.16 -6.72 25.56
C ALA A 142 44.72 -6.17 25.38
N LEU A 143 44.60 -4.90 24.97
CA LEU A 143 43.31 -4.31 24.61
C LEU A 143 42.69 -4.97 23.36
N HIS A 144 43.52 -5.47 22.43
CA HIS A 144 43.03 -6.17 21.24
C HIS A 144 42.50 -7.57 21.59
N GLY A 145 43.11 -8.25 22.53
CA GLY A 145 42.60 -9.51 23.09
C GLY A 145 41.30 -9.35 23.91
N LEU A 146 41.19 -8.26 24.69
CA LEU A 146 39.94 -7.89 25.36
C LEU A 146 38.86 -7.40 24.35
N LYS A 147 39.32 -6.76 23.25
CA LYS A 147 38.47 -6.19 22.22
C LYS A 147 37.64 -7.27 21.48
N SER A 148 38.15 -8.49 21.30
CA SER A 148 37.34 -9.57 20.68
C SER A 148 36.17 -9.95 21.56
N GLY A 149 36.33 -10.10 22.85
CA GLY A 149 35.22 -10.42 23.78
C GLY A 149 34.28 -9.24 24.04
N ILE A 150 34.75 -7.99 24.00
CA ILE A 150 33.91 -6.79 24.12
C ILE A 150 33.29 -6.42 22.78
N LYS A 151 33.98 -6.70 21.67
CA LYS A 151 33.46 -6.52 20.31
C LYS A 151 32.24 -7.39 20.05
N ASP A 152 32.28 -8.63 20.48
CA ASP A 152 31.17 -9.58 20.32
C ASP A 152 29.97 -9.23 21.22
N ALA A 153 30.20 -8.53 22.34
CA ALA A 153 29.12 -8.12 23.26
C ALA A 153 28.49 -6.74 22.96
N LEU A 154 29.12 -5.90 22.13
CA LEU A 154 28.73 -4.50 21.94
C LEU A 154 28.62 -4.03 20.48
N MET A 155 28.83 -4.92 19.49
CA MET A 155 28.81 -4.49 18.09
C MET A 155 27.62 -5.02 17.31
N PRO A 156 26.74 -4.12 16.87
CA PRO A 156 25.53 -4.46 16.12
C PRO A 156 25.77 -5.14 14.75
N GLN A 157 26.97 -5.05 14.17
CA GLN A 157 27.33 -5.75 12.92
C GLN A 157 27.27 -7.28 13.03
N VAL A 158 27.35 -7.80 14.27
CA VAL A 158 27.30 -9.24 14.59
C VAL A 158 26.04 -9.91 14.04
N MET A 159 24.90 -9.22 14.04
CA MET A 159 23.63 -9.80 13.58
C MET A 159 23.69 -10.33 12.13
N PHE A 160 24.23 -9.56 11.20
CA PHE A 160 24.34 -9.99 9.80
C PHE A 160 25.48 -10.99 9.58
N GLU A 161 26.59 -10.87 10.36
CA GLU A 161 27.70 -11.80 10.32
C GLU A 161 27.31 -13.15 10.94
N ASP A 162 26.53 -13.16 12.01
CA ASP A 162 25.98 -14.37 12.66
C ASP A 162 25.00 -15.10 11.75
N LEU A 163 24.25 -14.39 10.90
CA LEU A 163 23.45 -14.99 9.84
C LEU A 163 24.32 -15.65 8.76
N GLY A 164 25.62 -15.34 8.68
CA GLY A 164 26.53 -15.88 7.68
C GLY A 164 26.83 -14.99 6.50
N LEU A 165 26.40 -13.71 6.53
CA LEU A 165 26.69 -12.71 5.50
C LEU A 165 27.99 -11.97 5.84
N LYS A 166 28.78 -11.62 4.83
CA LYS A 166 29.87 -10.64 5.03
C LYS A 166 29.26 -9.26 5.16
N TYR A 167 29.74 -8.49 6.13
CA TYR A 167 29.26 -7.12 6.35
C TYR A 167 30.36 -6.10 6.06
N ILE A 168 30.00 -5.04 5.31
CA ILE A 168 30.85 -3.88 5.03
C ILE A 168 30.06 -2.63 5.39
N GLY A 169 30.55 -1.88 6.35
CA GLY A 169 29.91 -0.63 6.74
C GLY A 169 30.14 -0.27 8.23
N PRO A 170 29.47 0.78 8.70
CA PRO A 170 28.69 1.72 7.89
C PRO A 170 29.58 2.62 7.01
N VAL A 171 29.11 2.94 5.80
CA VAL A 171 29.79 3.78 4.81
C VAL A 171 29.00 5.07 4.61
N ASN A 172 29.68 6.21 4.49
CA ASN A 172 29.00 7.46 4.11
C ASN A 172 28.50 7.36 2.66
N GLY A 173 27.19 7.20 2.47
CA GLY A 173 26.56 7.04 1.16
C GLY A 173 26.59 8.31 0.28
N HIS A 174 26.93 9.46 0.84
CA HIS A 174 27.14 10.70 0.10
C HIS A 174 28.59 10.93 -0.34
N ASP A 175 29.51 10.05 0.05
CA ASP A 175 30.90 10.05 -0.42
C ASP A 175 31.09 8.98 -1.51
N VAL A 176 31.09 9.41 -2.77
CA VAL A 176 31.19 8.53 -3.94
C VAL A 176 32.46 7.66 -3.89
N ALA A 177 33.60 8.20 -3.44
CA ALA A 177 34.86 7.47 -3.36
C ALA A 177 34.81 6.39 -2.27
N ALA A 178 34.21 6.67 -1.12
CA ALA A 178 33.98 5.71 -0.06
C ALA A 178 33.05 4.59 -0.50
N VAL A 179 31.94 4.93 -1.18
CA VAL A 179 30.99 3.99 -1.75
C VAL A 179 31.68 3.07 -2.77
N GLU A 180 32.42 3.63 -3.74
CA GLU A 180 33.14 2.84 -4.73
C GLU A 180 34.15 1.88 -4.08
N THR A 181 34.88 2.35 -3.07
CA THR A 181 35.84 1.52 -2.33
C THR A 181 35.15 0.35 -1.62
N ALA A 182 34.01 0.60 -0.97
CA ALA A 182 33.24 -0.44 -0.29
C ALA A 182 32.70 -1.49 -1.28
N LEU A 183 32.15 -1.04 -2.41
CA LEU A 183 31.64 -1.94 -3.47
C LEU A 183 32.76 -2.79 -4.09
N ARG A 184 33.93 -2.20 -4.38
CA ARG A 184 35.13 -2.93 -4.86
C ARG A 184 35.59 -3.98 -3.84
N ARG A 185 35.60 -3.63 -2.55
CA ARG A 185 35.94 -4.56 -1.47
C ARG A 185 34.92 -5.69 -1.38
N GLY A 186 33.61 -5.39 -1.42
CA GLY A 186 32.55 -6.41 -1.45
C GLY A 186 32.73 -7.38 -2.60
N ARG A 187 32.98 -6.85 -3.79
CA ARG A 187 33.22 -7.65 -4.99
C ARG A 187 34.43 -8.60 -4.86
N SER A 188 35.47 -8.21 -4.11
CA SER A 188 36.67 -9.05 -3.93
C SER A 188 36.46 -10.24 -2.98
N LEU A 189 35.37 -10.27 -2.20
CA LEU A 189 35.09 -11.36 -1.25
C LEU A 189 34.54 -12.63 -1.94
N GLU A 190 33.93 -12.49 -3.12
CA GLU A 190 33.32 -13.58 -3.90
C GLU A 190 32.24 -14.40 -3.15
N GLU A 191 31.74 -13.87 -2.03
CA GLU A 191 30.69 -14.44 -1.18
C GLU A 191 29.53 -13.44 -1.05
N PRO A 192 28.34 -13.86 -0.57
CA PRO A 192 27.26 -12.92 -0.25
C PRO A 192 27.71 -11.84 0.74
N VAL A 193 27.53 -10.60 0.35
CA VAL A 193 27.96 -9.43 1.12
C VAL A 193 26.82 -8.42 1.28
N LEU A 194 26.69 -7.88 2.47
CA LEU A 194 25.84 -6.75 2.77
C LEU A 194 26.70 -5.49 2.91
N VAL A 195 26.40 -4.46 2.13
CA VAL A 195 27.05 -3.15 2.20
C VAL A 195 26.07 -2.15 2.78
N HIS A 196 26.38 -1.65 3.98
CA HIS A 196 25.52 -0.71 4.70
C HIS A 196 25.98 0.73 4.43
N MET A 197 25.12 1.51 3.78
CA MET A 197 25.35 2.90 3.41
C MET A 197 24.44 3.81 4.22
N ILE A 198 25.01 4.81 4.87
CA ILE A 198 24.25 5.84 5.60
C ILE A 198 24.05 7.03 4.68
N THR A 199 22.79 7.43 4.51
CA THR A 199 22.39 8.60 3.74
C THR A 199 21.46 9.50 4.54
N GLU A 200 21.21 10.71 4.04
CA GLU A 200 20.24 11.67 4.56
C GLU A 200 19.15 11.87 3.53
N LYS A 201 17.90 11.59 3.91
CA LYS A 201 16.75 11.76 3.02
C LYS A 201 16.48 13.24 2.77
N GLY A 202 16.23 13.60 1.50
CA GLY A 202 16.01 14.99 1.09
C GLY A 202 17.28 15.81 0.84
N ARG A 203 18.48 15.26 1.11
CA ARG A 203 19.75 15.97 1.03
C ARG A 203 19.97 16.64 -0.32
N GLY A 204 20.32 17.92 -0.27
CA GLY A 204 20.56 18.78 -1.43
C GLY A 204 19.35 19.64 -1.81
N TYR A 205 18.24 19.49 -1.10
CA TYR A 205 17.06 20.33 -1.28
C TYR A 205 16.48 20.74 0.08
N THR A 206 16.78 21.95 0.52
CA THR A 206 16.45 22.45 1.86
C THR A 206 14.97 22.24 2.25
N PRO A 207 13.96 22.50 1.39
CA PRO A 207 12.59 22.23 1.78
C PRO A 207 12.31 20.76 2.14
N ALA A 208 12.98 19.81 1.48
CA ALA A 208 12.83 18.39 1.83
C ALA A 208 13.63 18.00 3.07
N GLU A 209 14.79 18.62 3.30
CA GLU A 209 15.59 18.37 4.51
C GLU A 209 14.89 18.87 5.78
N GLU A 210 14.13 19.96 5.67
CA GLU A 210 13.40 20.60 6.77
C GLU A 210 11.99 20.03 6.95
N ASP A 211 11.46 19.30 5.97
CA ASP A 211 10.13 18.70 6.08
C ASP A 211 10.10 17.59 7.14
N ILE A 212 9.27 17.80 8.16
CA ILE A 212 9.15 16.89 9.31
C ILE A 212 8.25 15.69 8.99
N ALA A 213 7.27 15.88 8.09
CA ALA A 213 6.25 14.88 7.81
C ALA A 213 6.86 13.63 7.16
N ASP A 214 7.37 13.74 5.93
CA ASP A 214 7.88 12.59 5.20
C ASP A 214 9.18 12.87 4.42
N ARG A 215 9.73 14.07 4.55
CA ARG A 215 10.91 14.55 3.81
C ARG A 215 10.74 14.39 2.30
N PHE A 216 9.57 14.76 1.82
CA PHE A 216 9.17 14.64 0.42
C PHE A 216 9.29 13.21 -0.12
N HIS A 217 8.91 12.22 0.70
CA HIS A 217 8.83 10.84 0.25
C HIS A 217 7.80 10.70 -0.89
N ALA A 218 6.65 11.37 -0.75
CA ALA A 218 5.64 11.48 -1.80
C ALA A 218 5.13 12.91 -1.83
N VAL A 219 5.47 13.65 -2.89
CA VAL A 219 5.07 15.05 -3.06
C VAL A 219 4.39 15.24 -4.40
N GLY A 220 3.31 16.04 -4.42
CA GLY A 220 2.65 16.51 -5.63
C GLY A 220 3.46 17.64 -6.31
N PRO A 221 2.88 18.33 -7.30
CA PRO A 221 3.50 19.51 -7.89
C PRO A 221 3.75 20.60 -6.84
N ILE A 222 4.97 21.08 -6.78
CA ILE A 222 5.43 22.10 -5.83
C ILE A 222 6.05 23.30 -6.56
N HIS A 223 6.16 24.44 -5.87
CA HIS A 223 7.02 25.54 -6.25
C HIS A 223 8.46 25.19 -5.87
N PRO A 224 9.39 24.99 -6.81
CA PRO A 224 10.73 24.49 -6.51
C PRO A 224 11.53 25.37 -5.54
N GLU A 225 11.26 26.69 -5.53
CA GLU A 225 11.98 27.66 -4.70
C GLU A 225 11.59 27.58 -3.22
N THR A 226 10.33 27.19 -2.94
CA THR A 226 9.77 27.20 -1.58
C THR A 226 9.43 25.81 -1.06
N GLY A 227 9.29 24.83 -1.95
CA GLY A 227 8.78 23.48 -1.60
C GLY A 227 7.28 23.44 -1.29
N LEU A 228 6.58 24.57 -1.39
CA LEU A 228 5.15 24.62 -1.11
C LEU A 228 4.33 24.00 -2.26
N PRO A 229 3.22 23.31 -1.96
CA PRO A 229 2.33 22.77 -2.97
C PRO A 229 1.80 23.86 -3.92
N VAL A 230 1.69 23.55 -5.20
CA VAL A 230 1.09 24.45 -6.22
C VAL A 230 -0.42 24.62 -5.96
N ALA A 231 -1.09 23.58 -5.50
CA ALA A 231 -2.47 23.61 -5.07
C ALA A 231 -2.57 23.27 -3.58
N PRO A 232 -3.42 23.97 -2.80
CA PRO A 232 -3.62 23.63 -1.40
C PRO A 232 -4.20 22.22 -1.29
N GLU A 233 -3.76 21.49 -0.27
CA GLU A 233 -4.42 20.25 0.09
C GLU A 233 -5.88 20.53 0.46
N ARG A 234 -6.79 19.81 -0.16
CA ARG A 234 -8.21 19.87 0.17
C ARG A 234 -8.52 18.79 1.18
N PHE A 235 -9.41 19.12 2.10
CA PHE A 235 -10.02 18.12 2.97
C PHE A 235 -10.63 17.02 2.10
N GLY A 236 -10.19 15.80 2.31
CA GLY A 236 -10.53 14.64 1.47
C GLY A 236 -10.95 13.45 2.31
N TRP A 237 -11.08 12.31 1.68
CA TRP A 237 -11.51 11.07 2.30
C TRP A 237 -10.70 10.68 3.53
N THR A 238 -9.38 10.77 3.44
CA THR A 238 -8.47 10.49 4.57
C THR A 238 -8.72 11.42 5.76
N GLY A 239 -9.04 12.70 5.51
CA GLY A 239 -9.40 13.65 6.56
C GLY A 239 -10.69 13.28 7.27
N VAL A 240 -11.73 12.87 6.53
CA VAL A 240 -13.01 12.39 7.11
C VAL A 240 -12.79 11.18 7.99
N PHE A 241 -11.99 10.21 7.52
CA PHE A 241 -11.62 9.05 8.33
C PHE A 241 -10.89 9.47 9.60
N ALA A 242 -9.88 10.34 9.48
CA ALA A 242 -9.09 10.81 10.61
C ALA A 242 -9.96 11.49 11.69
N ASP A 243 -10.89 12.37 11.29
CA ASP A 243 -11.82 13.02 12.19
C ASP A 243 -12.75 12.02 12.89
N GLU A 244 -13.33 11.09 12.10
CA GLU A 244 -14.30 10.15 12.64
C GLU A 244 -13.65 9.14 13.58
N ILE A 245 -12.47 8.60 13.23
CA ILE A 245 -11.79 7.65 14.11
C ILE A 245 -11.35 8.32 15.43
N CYS A 246 -10.93 9.58 15.40
CA CYS A 246 -10.65 10.35 16.61
C CYS A 246 -11.90 10.54 17.47
N ALA A 247 -13.03 10.86 16.84
CA ALA A 247 -14.30 11.03 17.54
C ALA A 247 -14.76 9.72 18.21
N GLN A 248 -14.63 8.59 17.51
CA GLN A 248 -14.96 7.27 18.08
C GLN A 248 -13.99 6.86 19.19
N ALA A 249 -12.68 7.10 19.01
CA ALA A 249 -11.67 6.83 20.02
C ALA A 249 -11.84 7.68 21.29
N ALA A 250 -12.49 8.83 21.21
CA ALA A 250 -12.80 9.68 22.37
C ALA A 250 -13.86 9.06 23.29
N VAL A 251 -14.75 8.22 22.76
CA VAL A 251 -15.87 7.61 23.51
C VAL A 251 -15.70 6.11 23.73
N ARG A 252 -14.77 5.46 23.01
CA ARG A 252 -14.44 4.03 23.09
C ARG A 252 -12.94 3.85 23.32
N ASP A 253 -12.56 3.27 24.43
CA ASP A 253 -11.17 3.03 24.82
C ASP A 253 -10.57 1.73 24.26
N ASP A 254 -11.43 0.85 23.74
CA ASP A 254 -11.05 -0.42 23.08
C ASP A 254 -10.52 -0.24 21.65
N ILE A 255 -10.78 0.91 20.99
CA ILE A 255 -10.30 1.17 19.62
C ILE A 255 -8.79 1.39 19.60
N VAL A 256 -8.08 0.60 18.79
CA VAL A 256 -6.63 0.68 18.57
C VAL A 256 -6.35 0.81 17.07
N GLY A 257 -5.69 1.91 16.67
CA GLY A 257 -5.24 2.11 15.29
C GLY A 257 -3.94 1.35 15.00
N ILE A 258 -3.86 0.67 13.86
CA ILE A 258 -2.65 -0.04 13.42
C ILE A 258 -2.34 0.36 11.98
N THR A 259 -1.07 0.61 11.67
CA THR A 259 -0.61 0.89 10.31
C THR A 259 0.78 0.32 10.05
N ALA A 260 1.16 0.27 8.79
CA ALA A 260 2.46 -0.24 8.34
C ALA A 260 3.31 0.89 7.72
N ALA A 261 4.01 1.66 8.56
CA ALA A 261 4.89 2.80 8.21
C ALA A 261 4.16 3.98 7.52
N MET A 262 2.83 4.09 7.70
CA MET A 262 2.01 5.04 6.94
C MET A 262 1.06 5.86 7.81
N MET A 263 1.41 6.14 9.05
CA MET A 263 0.54 6.78 10.06
C MET A 263 -0.17 8.04 9.55
N HIS A 264 0.56 9.00 8.98
CA HIS A 264 -0.03 10.22 8.44
C HIS A 264 -0.76 10.01 7.11
N PRO A 265 -0.18 9.30 6.12
CA PRO A 265 -0.84 9.07 4.83
C PRO A 265 -2.18 8.35 4.89
N VAL A 266 -2.44 7.54 5.92
CA VAL A 266 -3.72 6.83 6.11
C VAL A 266 -4.63 7.48 7.16
N GLY A 267 -4.27 8.66 7.71
CA GLY A 267 -5.14 9.43 8.60
C GLY A 267 -5.12 9.04 10.08
N LEU A 268 -4.17 8.23 10.55
CA LEU A 268 -4.05 7.88 11.98
C LEU A 268 -3.21 8.88 12.79
N GLY A 269 -2.56 9.86 12.14
CA GLY A 269 -1.73 10.87 12.82
C GLY A 269 -2.47 11.62 13.94
N PRO A 270 -3.64 12.22 13.69
CA PRO A 270 -4.40 12.93 14.72
C PRO A 270 -4.80 12.04 15.91
N MET A 271 -5.17 10.78 15.66
CA MET A 271 -5.46 9.83 16.73
C MET A 271 -4.21 9.50 17.55
N HIS A 272 -3.04 9.38 16.91
CA HIS A 272 -1.78 9.18 17.60
C HIS A 272 -1.40 10.35 18.49
N GLU A 273 -1.61 11.58 18.02
CA GLU A 273 -1.35 12.80 18.82
C GLU A 273 -2.25 12.88 20.03
N ALA A 274 -3.54 12.55 19.87
CA ALA A 274 -4.51 12.58 20.96
C ALA A 274 -4.35 11.40 21.93
N TYR A 275 -4.00 10.22 21.43
CA TYR A 275 -3.92 8.96 22.17
C TYR A 275 -2.67 8.15 21.80
N PRO A 276 -1.44 8.59 22.17
CA PRO A 276 -0.18 7.99 21.68
C PRO A 276 -0.04 6.49 21.95
N GLY A 277 -0.64 5.98 23.03
CA GLY A 277 -0.62 4.56 23.39
C GLY A 277 -1.60 3.67 22.62
N ARG A 278 -2.44 4.26 21.76
CA ARG A 278 -3.53 3.56 21.05
C ARG A 278 -3.35 3.54 19.54
N VAL A 279 -2.21 4.00 19.02
CA VAL A 279 -1.84 3.87 17.62
C VAL A 279 -0.49 3.20 17.52
N ILE A 280 -0.44 2.12 16.75
CA ILE A 280 0.71 1.25 16.58
C ILE A 280 1.15 1.33 15.12
N ASP A 281 2.40 1.65 14.92
CA ASP A 281 3.07 1.48 13.63
C ASP A 281 3.95 0.22 13.71
N VAL A 282 3.82 -0.69 12.76
CA VAL A 282 4.60 -1.95 12.75
C VAL A 282 5.79 -1.91 11.77
N GLY A 283 6.08 -0.77 11.17
CA GLY A 283 7.00 -0.68 10.04
C GLY A 283 6.35 -1.17 8.76
N ILE A 284 7.14 -1.42 7.70
CA ILE A 284 6.57 -1.94 6.43
C ILE A 284 6.35 -3.46 6.58
N ALA A 285 5.31 -3.83 7.35
CA ALA A 285 5.02 -5.20 7.75
C ALA A 285 3.50 -5.45 7.85
N GLU A 286 2.81 -5.39 6.72
CA GLU A 286 1.34 -5.49 6.67
C GLU A 286 0.83 -6.84 7.21
N ALA A 287 1.53 -7.93 6.97
CA ALA A 287 1.20 -9.25 7.53
C ALA A 287 1.21 -9.24 9.06
N GLU A 288 2.21 -8.58 9.67
CA GLU A 288 2.29 -8.38 11.13
C GLU A 288 1.13 -7.51 11.62
N ALA A 289 0.82 -6.40 10.92
CA ALA A 289 -0.30 -5.53 11.26
C ALA A 289 -1.62 -6.31 11.40
N VAL A 290 -1.89 -7.20 10.43
CA VAL A 290 -3.13 -7.97 10.39
C VAL A 290 -3.15 -9.09 11.44
N ALA A 291 -2.05 -9.86 11.57
CA ALA A 291 -1.99 -10.95 12.53
C ALA A 291 -2.03 -10.44 13.99
N SER A 292 -1.30 -9.35 14.30
CA SER A 292 -1.35 -8.74 15.62
C SER A 292 -2.71 -8.14 15.95
N ALA A 293 -3.42 -7.58 14.96
CA ALA A 293 -4.80 -7.12 15.12
C ALA A 293 -5.73 -8.25 15.58
N ALA A 294 -5.64 -9.44 14.97
CA ALA A 294 -6.41 -10.60 15.42
C ALA A 294 -6.12 -10.96 16.88
N GLY A 295 -4.83 -10.93 17.28
CA GLY A 295 -4.42 -11.16 18.67
C GLY A 295 -4.98 -10.12 19.64
N MET A 296 -5.04 -8.84 19.26
CA MET A 296 -5.62 -7.76 20.07
C MET A 296 -7.14 -7.91 20.19
N ALA A 297 -7.84 -8.24 19.09
CA ALA A 297 -9.27 -8.48 19.10
C ALA A 297 -9.63 -9.65 20.03
N TYR A 298 -8.81 -10.69 20.05
CA TYR A 298 -8.97 -11.81 20.99
C TYR A 298 -8.90 -11.38 22.47
N GLN A 299 -8.20 -10.30 22.78
CA GLN A 299 -8.10 -9.72 24.13
C GLN A 299 -9.12 -8.61 24.39
N GLY A 300 -10.08 -8.39 23.49
CA GLY A 300 -11.19 -7.45 23.70
C GLY A 300 -10.92 -6.02 23.19
N ALA A 301 -9.85 -5.78 22.45
CA ALA A 301 -9.70 -4.54 21.70
C ALA A 301 -10.51 -4.60 20.39
N HIS A 302 -10.81 -3.42 19.80
CA HIS A 302 -11.31 -3.30 18.44
C HIS A 302 -10.23 -2.65 17.54
N PRO A 303 -9.38 -3.46 16.90
CA PRO A 303 -8.33 -2.94 16.05
C PRO A 303 -8.88 -2.34 14.75
N VAL A 304 -8.31 -1.20 14.34
CA VAL A 304 -8.55 -0.56 13.06
C VAL A 304 -7.24 -0.55 12.28
N VAL A 305 -7.15 -1.42 11.28
CA VAL A 305 -5.96 -1.57 10.44
C VAL A 305 -6.11 -0.66 9.23
N ALA A 306 -5.36 0.45 9.20
CA ALA A 306 -5.42 1.43 8.12
C ALA A 306 -4.22 1.28 7.17
N LEU A 307 -4.49 0.95 5.90
CA LEU A 307 -3.53 0.67 4.86
C LEU A 307 -3.95 1.33 3.53
N TYR A 308 -3.02 1.42 2.57
CA TYR A 308 -3.45 1.59 1.18
C TYR A 308 -4.04 0.29 0.65
N ALA A 309 -5.09 0.39 -0.17
CA ALA A 309 -5.82 -0.77 -0.68
C ALA A 309 -4.90 -1.80 -1.37
N THR A 310 -3.94 -1.35 -2.16
CA THR A 310 -2.98 -2.24 -2.83
C THR A 310 -2.10 -3.03 -1.84
N PHE A 311 -1.83 -2.49 -0.64
CA PHE A 311 -0.96 -3.14 0.34
C PHE A 311 -1.68 -4.19 1.19
N LEU A 312 -3.01 -4.24 1.16
CA LEU A 312 -3.77 -5.35 1.75
C LEU A 312 -3.35 -6.70 1.14
N ASN A 313 -2.86 -6.71 -0.11
CA ASN A 313 -2.34 -7.90 -0.77
C ASN A 313 -1.25 -8.61 0.06
N ARG A 314 -0.48 -7.86 0.88
CA ARG A 314 0.57 -8.39 1.76
C ARG A 314 0.05 -9.01 3.04
N GLY A 315 -1.17 -8.67 3.45
CA GLY A 315 -1.83 -9.21 4.65
C GLY A 315 -3.04 -10.09 4.34
N PHE A 316 -3.22 -10.49 3.06
CA PHE A 316 -4.40 -11.25 2.65
C PHE A 316 -4.53 -12.61 3.34
N ASP A 317 -3.45 -13.36 3.44
CA ASP A 317 -3.45 -14.67 4.14
C ASP A 317 -3.84 -14.49 5.62
N GLN A 318 -3.27 -13.48 6.29
CA GLN A 318 -3.57 -13.19 7.69
C GLN A 318 -5.01 -12.70 7.88
N LEU A 319 -5.55 -11.92 6.93
CA LEU A 319 -6.97 -11.53 6.95
C LEU A 319 -7.88 -12.76 6.84
N LEU A 320 -7.56 -13.71 5.95
CA LEU A 320 -8.34 -14.94 5.77
C LEU A 320 -8.18 -15.90 6.95
N MET A 321 -6.92 -16.18 7.37
CA MET A 321 -6.63 -17.26 8.30
C MET A 321 -6.55 -16.83 9.76
N ASP A 322 -6.07 -15.61 10.05
CA ASP A 322 -5.95 -15.15 11.44
C ASP A 322 -7.19 -14.34 11.87
N VAL A 323 -7.76 -13.52 11.00
CA VAL A 323 -8.91 -12.69 11.34
C VAL A 323 -10.24 -13.39 11.05
N ALA A 324 -10.52 -13.75 9.80
CA ALA A 324 -11.83 -14.27 9.40
C ALA A 324 -12.13 -15.66 9.97
N LEU A 325 -11.17 -16.60 9.89
CA LEU A 325 -11.32 -17.95 10.45
C LEU A 325 -11.62 -17.92 11.95
N HIS A 326 -11.00 -16.97 12.67
CA HIS A 326 -11.19 -16.79 14.11
C HIS A 326 -12.37 -15.89 14.47
N ARG A 327 -13.08 -15.35 13.46
CA ARG A 327 -14.20 -14.41 13.65
C ARG A 327 -13.80 -13.22 14.52
N ALA A 328 -12.60 -12.70 14.31
CA ALA A 328 -12.09 -11.56 15.05
C ALA A 328 -12.70 -10.25 14.53
N GLY A 329 -13.22 -9.41 15.44
CA GLY A 329 -13.74 -8.08 15.14
C GLY A 329 -12.61 -7.11 14.83
N VAL A 330 -12.20 -7.02 13.57
CA VAL A 330 -11.16 -6.13 13.08
C VAL A 330 -11.71 -5.30 11.93
N THR A 331 -11.56 -3.98 12.01
CA THR A 331 -11.95 -3.07 10.93
C THR A 331 -10.73 -2.71 10.08
N PHE A 332 -10.82 -2.96 8.79
CA PHE A 332 -9.82 -2.55 7.80
C PHE A 332 -10.27 -1.27 7.11
N VAL A 333 -9.39 -0.28 7.04
CA VAL A 333 -9.64 0.98 6.32
C VAL A 333 -8.64 1.07 5.18
N LEU A 334 -9.16 1.00 3.96
CA LEU A 334 -8.38 0.93 2.74
C LEU A 334 -8.44 2.26 2.01
N ASP A 335 -7.43 3.08 2.22
CA ASP A 335 -7.23 4.32 1.48
C ASP A 335 -6.69 4.03 0.07
N ARG A 336 -6.96 4.90 -0.89
CA ARG A 336 -6.54 4.78 -2.30
C ARG A 336 -7.06 3.51 -2.98
N ALA A 337 -8.29 3.12 -2.65
CA ALA A 337 -8.97 2.04 -3.35
C ALA A 337 -9.36 2.45 -4.78
N GLY A 338 -9.42 1.47 -5.67
CA GLY A 338 -9.74 1.68 -7.09
C GLY A 338 -8.58 2.20 -7.93
N VAL A 339 -8.90 2.83 -9.03
CA VAL A 339 -7.91 3.43 -9.94
C VAL A 339 -7.35 4.70 -9.31
N THR A 340 -6.05 4.73 -9.03
CA THR A 340 -5.34 5.87 -8.47
C THR A 340 -4.73 6.78 -9.54
N GLY A 341 -4.66 6.32 -10.78
CA GLY A 341 -4.16 7.09 -11.91
C GLY A 341 -2.64 7.12 -12.00
N ALA A 342 -2.04 8.26 -11.65
CA ALA A 342 -0.60 8.52 -11.78
C ALA A 342 0.31 7.55 -10.99
N ASP A 343 -0.24 6.76 -10.07
CA ASP A 343 0.53 5.85 -9.23
C ASP A 343 0.87 4.51 -9.94
N GLY A 344 0.22 4.19 -11.06
CA GLY A 344 0.56 3.08 -11.94
C GLY A 344 0.20 1.69 -11.41
N ALA A 345 0.67 0.68 -12.13
CA ALA A 345 0.25 -0.73 -12.02
C ALA A 345 0.35 -1.33 -10.62
N SER A 346 1.39 -0.99 -9.87
CA SER A 346 1.63 -1.54 -8.54
C SER A 346 0.87 -0.84 -7.41
N HIS A 347 0.29 0.33 -7.68
CA HIS A 347 -0.39 1.15 -6.66
C HIS A 347 -1.87 1.38 -6.93
N ASN A 348 -2.42 0.96 -8.08
CA ASN A 348 -3.86 0.91 -8.27
C ASN A 348 -4.48 -0.10 -7.30
N GLY A 349 -5.38 0.37 -6.43
CA GLY A 349 -6.04 -0.44 -5.40
C GLY A 349 -7.28 -1.16 -5.94
N VAL A 350 -7.13 -1.87 -7.07
CA VAL A 350 -8.27 -2.45 -7.81
C VAL A 350 -8.59 -3.90 -7.45
N TRP A 351 -7.75 -4.54 -6.63
CA TRP A 351 -7.84 -5.97 -6.32
C TRP A 351 -8.70 -6.29 -5.10
N ASP A 352 -8.88 -5.32 -4.22
CA ASP A 352 -9.43 -5.47 -2.86
C ASP A 352 -10.85 -6.06 -2.84
N ILE A 353 -11.77 -5.59 -3.71
CA ILE A 353 -13.15 -6.12 -3.78
C ILE A 353 -13.13 -7.62 -4.09
N ALA A 354 -12.41 -8.01 -5.14
CA ALA A 354 -12.33 -9.40 -5.56
C ALA A 354 -11.65 -10.30 -4.51
N MET A 355 -10.60 -9.82 -3.85
CA MET A 355 -9.93 -10.54 -2.76
C MET A 355 -10.86 -10.70 -1.55
N CYS A 356 -11.51 -9.62 -1.14
CA CYS A 356 -12.43 -9.64 0.00
C CYS A 356 -13.68 -10.51 -0.25
N SER A 357 -14.13 -10.63 -1.51
CA SER A 357 -15.29 -11.47 -1.86
C SER A 357 -15.08 -12.96 -1.56
N MET A 358 -13.84 -13.41 -1.49
CA MET A 358 -13.48 -14.81 -1.16
C MET A 358 -13.47 -15.10 0.34
N ILE A 359 -13.53 -14.08 1.21
CA ILE A 359 -13.33 -14.24 2.65
C ILE A 359 -14.65 -14.48 3.37
N PRO A 360 -14.84 -15.65 4.03
CA PRO A 360 -16.09 -15.95 4.71
C PRO A 360 -16.40 -14.95 5.83
N GLY A 361 -17.63 -14.46 5.88
CA GLY A 361 -18.12 -13.56 6.92
C GLY A 361 -17.65 -12.12 6.84
N LEU A 362 -16.73 -11.80 5.96
CA LEU A 362 -16.25 -10.43 5.77
C LEU A 362 -17.37 -9.53 5.24
N ARG A 363 -17.42 -8.30 5.76
CA ARG A 363 -18.29 -7.24 5.26
C ARG A 363 -17.46 -6.13 4.63
N LEU A 364 -17.81 -5.70 3.40
CA LEU A 364 -17.12 -4.61 2.72
C LEU A 364 -18.09 -3.52 2.30
N ALA A 365 -17.73 -2.27 2.63
CA ALA A 365 -18.44 -1.07 2.20
C ALA A 365 -17.54 -0.13 1.39
N ALA A 366 -18.12 0.51 0.38
CA ALA A 366 -17.52 1.60 -0.37
C ALA A 366 -18.38 2.85 -0.20
N PRO A 367 -18.05 3.77 0.69
CA PRO A 367 -18.79 5.01 0.88
C PRO A 367 -18.81 5.88 -0.38
N ARG A 368 -19.94 6.53 -0.65
CA ARG A 368 -20.10 7.44 -1.79
C ARG A 368 -19.79 8.90 -1.47
N ASP A 369 -19.88 9.29 -0.19
CA ASP A 369 -19.64 10.64 0.31
C ASP A 369 -19.17 10.65 1.78
N GLU A 370 -18.98 11.83 2.36
CA GLU A 370 -18.55 12.01 3.74
C GLU A 370 -19.50 11.36 4.75
N GLU A 371 -20.80 11.58 4.60
CA GLU A 371 -21.81 11.09 5.54
C GLU A 371 -21.83 9.56 5.58
N THR A 372 -21.78 8.94 4.41
CA THR A 372 -21.76 7.48 4.29
C THR A 372 -20.45 6.87 4.79
N LEU A 373 -19.30 7.55 4.64
CA LEU A 373 -18.05 7.10 5.24
C LEU A 373 -18.13 7.07 6.76
N ARG A 374 -18.60 8.16 7.36
CA ARG A 374 -18.77 8.24 8.82
C ARG A 374 -19.74 7.18 9.35
N ALA A 375 -20.87 7.01 8.66
CA ALA A 375 -21.88 6.01 9.05
C ALA A 375 -21.33 4.58 8.95
N ARG A 376 -20.70 4.21 7.83
CA ARG A 376 -20.14 2.85 7.66
C ARG A 376 -19.01 2.56 8.62
N LEU A 377 -18.17 3.55 8.94
CA LEU A 377 -17.12 3.37 9.94
C LEU A 377 -17.70 3.07 11.32
N ARG A 378 -18.72 3.82 11.76
CA ARG A 378 -19.41 3.56 13.05
C ARG A 378 -19.99 2.14 13.08
N GLU A 379 -20.71 1.74 12.04
CA GLU A 379 -21.27 0.39 11.96
C GLU A 379 -20.19 -0.69 11.93
N ALA A 380 -19.05 -0.45 11.24
CA ALA A 380 -17.94 -1.39 11.22
C ALA A 380 -17.34 -1.60 12.62
N LEU A 381 -17.22 -0.52 13.39
CA LEU A 381 -16.70 -0.55 14.75
C LEU A 381 -17.62 -1.28 15.75
N ASP A 382 -18.89 -1.51 15.41
CA ASP A 382 -19.85 -2.28 16.22
C ASP A 382 -19.88 -3.78 15.86
N VAL A 383 -19.01 -4.23 14.92
CA VAL A 383 -18.94 -5.64 14.49
C VAL A 383 -17.78 -6.33 15.20
N ASP A 384 -18.08 -7.11 16.24
CA ASP A 384 -17.06 -7.76 17.08
C ASP A 384 -16.74 -9.21 16.68
N ASP A 385 -17.45 -9.78 15.70
CA ASP A 385 -17.36 -11.22 15.38
C ASP A 385 -17.06 -11.50 13.90
N ALA A 386 -16.59 -10.50 13.16
CA ALA A 386 -16.21 -10.63 11.76
C ALA A 386 -15.30 -9.48 11.31
N PRO A 387 -14.44 -9.69 10.30
CA PRO A 387 -13.73 -8.59 9.66
C PRO A 387 -14.68 -7.66 8.89
N THR A 388 -14.44 -6.36 9.02
CA THR A 388 -15.10 -5.32 8.24
C THR A 388 -14.07 -4.54 7.42
N VAL A 389 -14.46 -4.09 6.24
CA VAL A 389 -13.61 -3.32 5.32
C VAL A 389 -14.35 -2.07 4.86
N ILE A 390 -13.74 -0.91 5.07
CA ILE A 390 -14.18 0.37 4.52
C ILE A 390 -13.15 0.79 3.49
N ARG A 391 -13.57 0.96 2.24
CA ARG A 391 -12.67 1.35 1.14
C ARG A 391 -13.09 2.66 0.52
N TYR A 392 -12.13 3.55 0.26
CA TYR A 392 -12.39 4.82 -0.43
C TYR A 392 -11.23 5.22 -1.33
N ARG A 393 -11.57 6.03 -2.35
CA ARG A 393 -10.61 6.48 -3.35
C ARG A 393 -9.66 7.57 -2.84
N LYS A 394 -8.57 7.79 -3.56
CA LYS A 394 -7.69 8.95 -3.42
C LYS A 394 -8.41 10.25 -3.85
N GLY A 395 -8.12 11.35 -3.19
CA GLY A 395 -8.50 12.70 -3.64
C GLY A 395 -9.66 13.33 -2.87
N SER A 396 -10.27 14.33 -3.50
CA SER A 396 -11.31 15.16 -2.88
C SER A 396 -12.62 14.41 -2.69
N LEU A 397 -13.39 14.84 -1.71
CA LEU A 397 -14.77 14.42 -1.52
C LEU A 397 -15.66 14.91 -2.67
N PRO A 398 -16.64 14.11 -3.09
CA PRO A 398 -17.72 14.60 -3.94
C PRO A 398 -18.69 15.47 -3.12
N GLU A 399 -19.61 16.14 -3.82
CA GLU A 399 -20.77 16.76 -3.17
C GLU A 399 -21.64 15.70 -2.46
N PRO A 400 -22.29 16.04 -1.36
CA PRO A 400 -23.18 15.11 -0.66
C PRO A 400 -24.28 14.53 -1.58
N MET A 401 -24.48 13.24 -1.50
CA MET A 401 -25.47 12.50 -2.29
C MET A 401 -26.48 11.81 -1.36
N PRO A 402 -27.46 12.56 -0.80
CA PRO A 402 -28.46 11.98 0.06
C PRO A 402 -29.34 10.98 -0.70
N ALA A 403 -29.69 9.88 -0.05
CA ALA A 403 -30.62 8.92 -0.62
C ALA A 403 -32.04 9.51 -0.67
N LEU A 404 -32.77 9.26 -1.76
CA LEU A 404 -34.21 9.55 -1.86
C LEU A 404 -35.01 8.72 -0.87
N ARG A 405 -34.62 7.46 -0.71
CA ARG A 405 -35.14 6.49 0.25
C ARG A 405 -34.16 5.33 0.40
N SER A 406 -34.31 4.55 1.45
CA SER A 406 -33.57 3.30 1.64
C SER A 406 -34.53 2.11 1.69
N VAL A 407 -34.15 1.00 1.10
CA VAL A 407 -34.89 -0.26 1.07
C VAL A 407 -33.94 -1.37 1.53
N GLY A 408 -34.15 -1.89 2.74
CA GLY A 408 -33.38 -3.02 3.26
C GLY A 408 -31.86 -2.83 3.24
N GLY A 409 -31.36 -1.61 3.58
CA GLY A 409 -29.93 -1.32 3.53
C GLY A 409 -29.38 -0.99 2.14
N VAL A 410 -30.26 -0.77 1.15
CA VAL A 410 -29.91 -0.28 -0.18
C VAL A 410 -30.44 1.14 -0.34
N ASP A 411 -29.59 2.09 -0.61
CA ASP A 411 -29.96 3.48 -0.83
C ASP A 411 -30.36 3.70 -2.30
N ILE A 412 -31.52 4.30 -2.52
CA ILE A 412 -31.97 4.72 -3.84
C ILE A 412 -31.57 6.19 -4.03
N LEU A 413 -30.71 6.45 -5.01
CA LEU A 413 -30.13 7.76 -5.28
C LEU A 413 -30.84 8.52 -6.38
N PHE A 414 -31.43 7.79 -7.32
CA PHE A 414 -32.22 8.31 -8.42
C PHE A 414 -33.34 7.31 -8.76
N ASP A 415 -34.53 7.79 -9.09
CA ASP A 415 -35.67 6.93 -9.43
C ASP A 415 -36.62 7.69 -10.34
N GLU A 416 -36.64 7.33 -11.60
CA GLU A 416 -37.55 7.95 -12.58
C GLU A 416 -38.26 6.87 -13.41
N ALA A 417 -39.57 6.85 -13.26
CA ALA A 417 -40.47 6.01 -14.03
C ALA A 417 -41.03 6.80 -15.22
N VAL A 418 -40.73 6.34 -16.41
CA VAL A 418 -41.21 6.94 -17.67
C VAL A 418 -42.41 6.16 -18.19
N ALA A 419 -43.51 6.88 -18.53
CA ALA A 419 -44.66 6.25 -19.12
C ALA A 419 -44.30 5.65 -20.49
N ASP A 420 -44.79 4.43 -20.74
CA ASP A 420 -44.53 3.68 -21.98
C ASP A 420 -43.04 3.31 -22.20
N SER A 421 -42.24 3.30 -21.13
CA SER A 421 -40.85 2.84 -21.19
C SER A 421 -40.77 1.40 -21.70
N SER A 422 -39.79 1.14 -22.57
CA SER A 422 -39.55 -0.19 -23.15
C SER A 422 -38.92 -1.18 -22.14
N ALA A 423 -38.32 -0.68 -21.08
CA ALA A 423 -37.69 -1.47 -20.01
C ALA A 423 -37.47 -0.65 -18.74
N ARG A 424 -37.36 -1.36 -17.62
CA ARG A 424 -36.92 -0.81 -16.32
C ARG A 424 -35.49 -1.22 -16.05
N VAL A 425 -34.61 -0.26 -15.96
CA VAL A 425 -33.17 -0.47 -15.74
C VAL A 425 -32.79 -0.18 -14.29
N LEU A 426 -32.10 -1.09 -13.64
CA LEU A 426 -31.43 -0.81 -12.37
C LEU A 426 -29.94 -0.58 -12.63
N ILE A 427 -29.40 0.57 -12.18
CA ILE A 427 -27.97 0.83 -12.14
C ILE A 427 -27.52 0.73 -10.68
N VAL A 428 -26.62 -0.20 -10.37
CA VAL A 428 -26.03 -0.33 -9.03
C VAL A 428 -24.64 0.28 -9.07
N GLY A 429 -24.54 1.54 -8.64
CA GLY A 429 -23.28 2.32 -8.63
C GLY A 429 -22.68 2.32 -7.23
N THR A 430 -21.53 1.66 -7.06
CA THR A 430 -20.88 1.53 -5.75
C THR A 430 -19.94 2.66 -5.45
N GLY A 431 -20.09 3.29 -4.29
CA GLY A 431 -19.13 4.28 -3.76
C GLY A 431 -18.78 5.39 -4.75
N ALA A 432 -17.51 5.43 -5.16
CA ALA A 432 -16.98 6.44 -6.09
C ALA A 432 -17.64 6.45 -7.49
N CYS A 433 -18.38 5.40 -7.85
CA CYS A 433 -19.09 5.30 -9.14
C CYS A 433 -20.50 5.88 -9.09
N ALA A 434 -21.03 6.25 -7.91
CA ALA A 434 -22.38 6.76 -7.76
C ALA A 434 -22.67 8.05 -8.58
N PRO A 435 -21.76 9.05 -8.66
CA PRO A 435 -21.99 10.23 -9.48
C PRO A 435 -22.18 9.90 -10.97
N ASP A 436 -21.31 9.07 -11.54
CA ASP A 436 -21.41 8.66 -12.95
C ASP A 436 -22.66 7.84 -13.22
N ALA A 437 -23.07 6.98 -12.27
CA ALA A 437 -24.31 6.22 -12.34
C ALA A 437 -25.55 7.13 -12.37
N ILE A 438 -25.58 8.18 -11.55
CA ILE A 438 -26.67 9.17 -11.52
C ILE A 438 -26.72 9.98 -12.84
N ASP A 439 -25.55 10.38 -13.36
CA ASP A 439 -25.50 11.14 -14.60
C ASP A 439 -25.94 10.29 -15.82
N ALA A 440 -25.52 9.04 -15.89
CA ALA A 440 -26.01 8.10 -16.90
C ALA A 440 -27.54 7.87 -16.79
N ALA A 441 -28.06 7.73 -15.58
CA ALA A 441 -29.49 7.56 -15.34
C ALA A 441 -30.30 8.76 -15.79
N ARG A 442 -29.86 9.98 -15.51
CA ARG A 442 -30.55 11.20 -15.99
C ARG A 442 -30.67 11.25 -17.51
N ARG A 443 -29.61 10.85 -18.24
CA ARG A 443 -29.60 10.80 -19.70
C ARG A 443 -30.54 9.72 -20.23
N LEU A 444 -30.53 8.53 -19.63
CA LEU A 444 -31.46 7.45 -19.99
C LEU A 444 -32.91 7.85 -19.77
N ALA A 445 -33.24 8.48 -18.64
CA ALA A 445 -34.58 8.96 -18.33
C ALA A 445 -35.03 10.03 -19.32
N ALA A 446 -34.17 10.98 -19.70
CA ALA A 446 -34.46 11.99 -20.72
C ALA A 446 -34.78 11.38 -22.09
N ASP A 447 -34.24 10.20 -22.39
CA ASP A 447 -34.53 9.44 -23.63
C ASP A 447 -35.63 8.41 -23.49
N GLY A 448 -36.42 8.45 -22.42
CA GLY A 448 -37.64 7.67 -22.28
C GLY A 448 -37.44 6.28 -21.64
N VAL A 449 -36.32 6.02 -20.97
CA VAL A 449 -36.06 4.76 -20.26
C VAL A 449 -36.35 4.92 -18.77
N SER A 450 -37.14 4.03 -18.18
CA SER A 450 -37.34 3.99 -16.72
C SER A 450 -36.08 3.48 -16.06
N VAL A 451 -35.53 4.25 -15.11
CA VAL A 451 -34.24 3.93 -14.50
C VAL A 451 -34.21 4.27 -13.02
N THR A 452 -33.59 3.38 -12.24
CA THR A 452 -33.30 3.57 -10.82
C THR A 452 -31.82 3.40 -10.59
N VAL A 453 -31.23 4.28 -9.76
CA VAL A 453 -29.84 4.15 -9.28
C VAL A 453 -29.88 3.71 -7.82
N ALA A 454 -29.20 2.63 -7.51
CA ALA A 454 -29.05 2.10 -6.17
C ALA A 454 -27.57 2.06 -5.76
N ASP A 455 -27.32 2.33 -4.48
CA ASP A 455 -26.02 2.18 -3.83
C ASP A 455 -26.18 1.20 -2.64
N PRO A 456 -25.55 0.02 -2.67
CA PRO A 456 -25.56 -0.87 -1.52
C PRO A 456 -24.69 -0.28 -0.43
N GLN A 457 -25.24 -0.13 0.75
CA GLN A 457 -24.49 0.40 1.90
C GLN A 457 -23.32 -0.54 2.27
N TRP A 458 -23.54 -1.84 2.14
CA TRP A 458 -22.53 -2.89 2.22
C TRP A 458 -22.51 -3.67 0.91
N MET A 459 -21.36 -3.70 0.24
CA MET A 459 -21.20 -4.37 -1.05
C MET A 459 -21.07 -5.89 -0.90
N ILE A 460 -20.41 -6.34 0.16
CA ILE A 460 -20.13 -7.74 0.47
C ILE A 460 -20.58 -8.00 1.91
N PRO A 461 -21.32 -9.10 2.13
CA PRO A 461 -21.99 -9.95 1.13
C PRO A 461 -23.12 -9.22 0.40
N ILE A 462 -23.52 -9.72 -0.78
CA ILE A 462 -24.73 -9.21 -1.44
C ILE A 462 -25.93 -9.46 -0.53
N SER A 463 -26.66 -8.39 -0.18
CA SER A 463 -27.84 -8.51 0.66
C SER A 463 -29.01 -9.15 -0.11
N SER A 464 -29.88 -9.88 0.60
CA SER A 464 -31.12 -10.42 0.03
C SER A 464 -32.04 -9.33 -0.53
N ASP A 465 -31.99 -8.13 0.10
CA ASP A 465 -32.80 -6.99 -0.33
C ASP A 465 -32.31 -6.44 -1.68
N LEU A 466 -30.98 -6.34 -1.87
CA LEU A 466 -30.42 -5.95 -3.16
C LEU A 466 -30.71 -6.98 -4.25
N ALA A 467 -30.58 -8.27 -3.93
CA ALA A 467 -30.90 -9.34 -4.88
C ALA A 467 -32.38 -9.33 -5.27
N THR A 468 -33.28 -9.11 -4.30
CA THR A 468 -34.75 -8.98 -4.55
C THR A 468 -35.02 -7.75 -5.40
N LEU A 469 -34.47 -6.58 -5.02
CA LEU A 469 -34.64 -5.36 -5.79
C LEU A 469 -34.17 -5.55 -7.25
N ALA A 470 -32.98 -6.14 -7.44
CA ALA A 470 -32.46 -6.39 -8.79
C ALA A 470 -33.34 -7.34 -9.62
N GLY A 471 -33.98 -8.32 -8.97
CA GLY A 471 -34.91 -9.24 -9.59
C GLY A 471 -36.19 -8.58 -10.11
N ASP A 472 -36.57 -7.40 -9.61
CA ASP A 472 -37.75 -6.65 -10.00
C ASP A 472 -37.58 -5.80 -11.27
N TYR A 473 -36.35 -5.76 -11.84
CA TYR A 473 -36.03 -4.99 -13.03
C TYR A 473 -35.84 -5.88 -14.26
N ASP A 474 -35.97 -5.28 -15.44
CA ASP A 474 -35.79 -6.00 -16.69
C ASP A 474 -34.31 -6.24 -17.01
N CYS A 475 -33.43 -5.36 -16.53
CA CYS A 475 -32.00 -5.53 -16.60
C CYS A 475 -31.26 -4.72 -15.53
N VAL A 476 -30.00 -5.12 -15.24
CA VAL A 476 -29.14 -4.52 -14.24
C VAL A 476 -27.78 -4.15 -14.84
N VAL A 477 -27.28 -2.96 -14.53
CA VAL A 477 -25.89 -2.55 -14.76
C VAL A 477 -25.24 -2.35 -13.40
N SER A 478 -24.22 -3.14 -13.05
CA SER A 478 -23.40 -2.92 -11.85
C SER A 478 -22.11 -2.19 -12.21
N VAL A 479 -21.71 -1.24 -11.37
CA VAL A 479 -20.53 -0.41 -11.59
C VAL A 479 -19.68 -0.38 -10.33
N GLU A 480 -18.40 -0.76 -10.47
CA GLU A 480 -17.45 -0.82 -9.37
C GLU A 480 -16.07 -0.26 -9.77
N ASP A 481 -15.42 0.44 -8.86
CA ASP A 481 -14.02 0.90 -9.03
C ASP A 481 -13.06 -0.20 -8.54
N GLY A 482 -13.06 -1.33 -9.23
CA GLY A 482 -12.30 -2.54 -8.96
C GLY A 482 -12.31 -3.45 -10.19
N ILE A 483 -11.53 -4.56 -10.15
CA ILE A 483 -11.57 -5.53 -11.25
C ILE A 483 -12.94 -6.19 -11.33
N VAL A 484 -13.47 -6.27 -12.55
CA VAL A 484 -14.80 -6.88 -12.79
C VAL A 484 -14.82 -8.36 -12.40
N GLN A 485 -13.79 -9.10 -12.76
CA GLN A 485 -13.73 -10.53 -12.51
C GLN A 485 -13.58 -10.86 -11.02
N GLY A 486 -14.56 -11.56 -10.47
CA GLY A 486 -14.61 -11.87 -9.03
C GLY A 486 -15.00 -10.69 -8.15
N GLY A 487 -15.35 -9.53 -8.73
CA GLY A 487 -15.77 -8.33 -8.02
C GLY A 487 -17.24 -8.35 -7.59
N PHE A 488 -17.72 -7.19 -7.20
CA PHE A 488 -19.10 -6.99 -6.72
C PHE A 488 -20.15 -7.38 -7.77
N GLY A 489 -19.97 -6.90 -9.01
CA GLY A 489 -20.92 -7.19 -10.09
C GLY A 489 -21.06 -8.68 -10.41
N TRP A 490 -19.98 -9.45 -10.27
CA TRP A 490 -20.01 -10.89 -10.41
C TRP A 490 -20.83 -11.57 -9.31
N SER A 491 -20.65 -11.14 -8.07
CA SER A 491 -21.42 -11.65 -6.94
C SER A 491 -22.91 -11.29 -7.06
N LEU A 492 -23.21 -10.06 -7.50
CA LEU A 492 -24.59 -9.63 -7.75
C LEU A 492 -25.23 -10.46 -8.88
N ARG A 493 -24.53 -10.68 -9.98
CA ARG A 493 -25.03 -11.50 -11.10
C ARG A 493 -25.35 -12.92 -10.67
N GLU A 494 -24.51 -13.53 -9.83
CA GLU A 494 -24.77 -14.86 -9.29
C GLU A 494 -26.01 -14.87 -8.37
N SER A 495 -26.14 -13.85 -7.52
CA SER A 495 -27.27 -13.75 -6.58
C SER A 495 -28.66 -13.62 -7.26
N VAL A 496 -28.71 -13.17 -8.51
CA VAL A 496 -29.93 -13.02 -9.30
C VAL A 496 -30.04 -14.02 -10.45
N ALA A 497 -29.15 -15.00 -10.53
CA ALA A 497 -29.08 -15.94 -11.66
C ALA A 497 -30.41 -16.69 -11.92
N ASP A 498 -31.09 -17.09 -10.86
CA ASP A 498 -32.38 -17.82 -10.94
C ASP A 498 -33.54 -16.93 -11.44
N THR A 499 -33.42 -15.62 -11.41
CA THR A 499 -34.46 -14.69 -11.91
C THR A 499 -34.43 -14.56 -13.43
N GLY A 500 -33.30 -14.90 -14.06
CA GLY A 500 -33.09 -14.70 -15.50
C GLY A 500 -32.84 -13.23 -15.90
N VAL A 501 -32.75 -12.29 -14.95
CA VAL A 501 -32.45 -10.88 -15.22
C VAL A 501 -31.02 -10.74 -15.73
N PRO A 502 -30.77 -10.13 -16.91
CA PRO A 502 -29.47 -9.94 -17.43
C PRO A 502 -28.71 -8.86 -16.64
N VAL A 503 -27.49 -9.18 -16.21
CA VAL A 503 -26.60 -8.27 -15.48
C VAL A 503 -25.36 -7.96 -16.32
N ARG A 504 -25.11 -6.68 -16.57
CA ARG A 504 -23.85 -6.18 -17.14
C ARG A 504 -22.96 -5.62 -16.03
N CYS A 505 -21.78 -6.20 -15.86
CA CYS A 505 -20.82 -5.73 -14.88
C CYS A 505 -19.79 -4.79 -15.54
N LEU A 506 -19.61 -3.61 -14.97
CA LEU A 506 -18.66 -2.58 -15.40
C LEU A 506 -17.66 -2.31 -14.27
N GLY A 507 -16.40 -2.09 -14.66
CA GLY A 507 -15.29 -1.83 -13.76
C GLY A 507 -13.96 -1.98 -14.49
N VAL A 508 -12.89 -2.16 -13.76
CA VAL A 508 -11.54 -2.31 -14.32
C VAL A 508 -11.41 -3.68 -15.01
N PRO A 509 -10.92 -3.75 -16.26
CA PRO A 509 -10.63 -5.01 -16.93
C PRO A 509 -9.56 -5.81 -16.18
N GLN A 510 -9.57 -7.13 -16.33
CA GLN A 510 -8.51 -7.97 -15.76
C GLN A 510 -7.17 -7.67 -16.42
N GLY A 511 -6.26 -7.07 -15.66
CA GLY A 511 -4.95 -6.65 -16.10
C GLY A 511 -4.27 -5.77 -15.07
N PHE A 512 -3.09 -5.27 -15.40
CA PHE A 512 -2.39 -4.28 -14.59
C PHE A 512 -2.60 -2.89 -15.23
N PRO A 513 -3.47 -2.04 -14.65
CA PRO A 513 -3.68 -0.70 -15.19
C PRO A 513 -2.37 0.12 -15.14
N GLU A 514 -1.98 0.69 -16.26
CA GLU A 514 -0.80 1.55 -16.36
C GLU A 514 -1.05 2.88 -15.60
N HIS A 515 -0.04 3.75 -15.58
CA HIS A 515 -0.18 5.10 -15.04
C HIS A 515 -0.88 6.03 -16.05
N GLY A 516 -1.67 6.97 -15.55
CA GLY A 516 -2.39 7.92 -16.39
C GLY A 516 -3.30 8.85 -15.59
N ASP A 517 -4.08 9.66 -16.29
CA ASP A 517 -5.17 10.40 -15.64
C ASP A 517 -6.32 9.45 -15.27
N ARG A 518 -6.82 9.58 -14.04
CA ARG A 518 -7.87 8.68 -13.53
C ARG A 518 -9.14 8.75 -14.38
N ALA A 519 -9.58 9.95 -14.78
CA ALA A 519 -10.83 10.10 -15.54
C ALA A 519 -10.69 9.51 -16.95
N GLU A 520 -9.54 9.72 -17.60
CA GLU A 520 -9.24 9.11 -18.91
C GLU A 520 -9.20 7.58 -18.82
N MET A 521 -8.60 7.02 -17.77
CA MET A 521 -8.57 5.57 -17.55
C MET A 521 -9.96 4.99 -17.34
N ILE A 522 -10.80 5.62 -16.53
CA ILE A 522 -12.19 5.21 -16.29
C ILE A 522 -12.99 5.22 -17.58
N ALA A 523 -12.87 6.26 -18.39
CA ALA A 523 -13.50 6.37 -19.70
C ALA A 523 -13.01 5.26 -20.67
N GLN A 524 -11.69 5.01 -20.69
CA GLN A 524 -11.11 3.92 -21.48
C GLN A 524 -11.63 2.54 -21.05
N PHE A 525 -11.81 2.32 -19.76
CA PHE A 525 -12.37 1.07 -19.23
C PHE A 525 -13.88 0.98 -19.38
N GLY A 526 -14.56 2.08 -19.71
CA GLY A 526 -15.98 2.14 -20.04
C GLY A 526 -16.90 2.01 -18.83
N TYR A 527 -16.51 2.54 -17.67
CA TYR A 527 -17.37 2.64 -16.49
C TYR A 527 -17.57 4.08 -15.98
N ASP A 528 -17.29 5.06 -16.82
CA ASP A 528 -17.77 6.45 -16.70
C ASP A 528 -19.25 6.56 -17.07
N ALA A 529 -19.83 7.75 -16.96
CA ALA A 529 -21.23 7.98 -17.28
C ALA A 529 -21.61 7.56 -18.72
N ASP A 530 -20.74 7.82 -19.71
CA ASP A 530 -20.97 7.43 -21.12
C ASP A 530 -20.92 5.90 -21.30
N GLY A 531 -20.02 5.22 -20.63
CA GLY A 531 -19.90 3.76 -20.65
C GLY A 531 -21.08 3.07 -19.98
N ILE A 532 -21.55 3.60 -18.85
CA ILE A 532 -22.71 3.11 -18.11
C ILE A 532 -23.98 3.26 -18.97
N GLU A 533 -24.20 4.45 -19.54
CA GLU A 533 -25.33 4.71 -20.43
C GLU A 533 -25.34 3.76 -21.63
N ARG A 534 -24.22 3.60 -22.31
CA ARG A 534 -24.08 2.68 -23.45
C ARG A 534 -24.40 1.25 -23.07
N ALA A 535 -23.88 0.77 -21.94
CA ALA A 535 -24.12 -0.59 -21.45
C ALA A 535 -25.61 -0.84 -21.13
N ALA A 536 -26.29 0.15 -20.54
CA ALA A 536 -27.73 0.08 -20.28
C ALA A 536 -28.55 0.02 -21.58
N ARG A 537 -28.23 0.87 -22.56
CA ARG A 537 -28.92 0.86 -23.88
C ARG A 537 -28.76 -0.48 -24.61
N GLU A 538 -27.53 -1.03 -24.63
CA GLU A 538 -27.29 -2.35 -25.22
C GLU A 538 -28.11 -3.45 -24.57
N LEU A 539 -28.33 -3.39 -23.25
CA LEU A 539 -29.20 -4.35 -22.55
C LEU A 539 -30.67 -4.16 -22.92
N VAL A 540 -31.16 -2.93 -22.92
CA VAL A 540 -32.54 -2.58 -23.30
C VAL A 540 -32.86 -3.06 -24.72
N GLU A 541 -32.00 -2.78 -25.70
CA GLU A 541 -32.15 -3.24 -27.07
C GLU A 541 -32.18 -4.77 -27.18
N ARG A 542 -31.34 -5.46 -26.44
CA ARG A 542 -31.32 -6.93 -26.41
C ARG A 542 -32.60 -7.53 -25.87
N ILE A 543 -33.22 -6.90 -24.88
CA ILE A 543 -34.48 -7.36 -24.27
C ILE A 543 -35.64 -7.10 -25.23
N SER A 544 -35.69 -5.91 -25.83
CA SER A 544 -36.71 -5.51 -26.79
C SER A 544 -36.73 -6.35 -28.07
N ASN A 545 -35.61 -6.96 -28.42
CA ASN A 545 -35.47 -7.83 -29.61
C ASN A 545 -35.68 -9.32 -29.30
N ARG A 546 -36.06 -9.69 -28.07
CA ARG A 546 -36.43 -11.06 -27.67
C ARG A 546 -37.95 -11.21 -27.62
#